data_1a3745c52b6fadbd7c3517e556952dd0
#
_entry.id   1a3745c52b6fadbd7c3517e556952dd0
#
_cell.length_a   1.000
_cell.length_b   1.000
_cell.length_c   1.000
_cell.angle_alpha   90.00
_cell.angle_beta   90.00
_cell.angle_gamma   90.00
#
_symmetry.space_group_name_H-M   'P 1'
#
loop_
_entity.id
_entity.type
_entity.pdbx_description
1 polymer ?
#
loop_
_entity_poly.entity_id
_entity_poly.type
_entity_poly.pdbx_seq_one_letter_code
_entity_poly.pdbx_strand_id
1 'polypeptide(L)'
;MSGTKVWYLYIIRTSGNSLYTGITIDVDRRFSEHCATAKAISNKGAKALRGKYPLKLEFFCEVGNRSDALKIEYKVKKLSKTAKEKLILGDQSINELS
;
A
#
# COMPACT_ATOMS: atom_id res chain seq x y z
N MET A 1 15.94 23.66 0.59
CA MET A 1 15.22 23.31 0.96
C MET A 1 15.02 22.16 1.36
N SER A 2 14.84 21.84 2.06
CA SER A 2 14.85 20.69 2.34
C SER A 2 13.88 19.95 2.12
N GLY A 3 14.00 19.08 1.79
CA GLY A 3 13.15 18.31 1.45
C GLY A 3 12.39 17.58 2.42
N THR A 4 11.28 18.06 2.75
CA THR A 4 10.33 17.24 3.47
C THR A 4 9.74 16.27 2.47
N LYS A 5 9.98 14.98 2.67
CA LYS A 5 9.44 13.97 1.76
C LYS A 5 7.97 13.77 2.05
N VAL A 6 7.20 13.59 0.98
CA VAL A 6 5.78 13.27 1.07
C VAL A 6 5.63 11.76 1.00
N TRP A 7 4.85 11.23 1.91
CA TRP A 7 4.58 9.79 1.98
C TRP A 7 3.21 9.46 1.41
N TYR A 8 3.10 8.25 0.90
CA TYR A 8 1.88 7.73 0.29
C TYR A 8 1.49 6.43 0.98
N LEU A 9 0.18 6.23 1.14
CA LEU A 9 -0.37 4.94 1.51
C LEU A 9 -0.80 4.26 0.21
N TYR A 10 -0.57 2.96 0.09
CA TYR A 10 -1.00 2.21 -1.11
C TYR A 10 -1.60 0.88 -0.71
N ILE A 11 -2.46 0.36 -1.58
CA ILE A 11 -3.06 -0.96 -1.39
C ILE A 11 -2.86 -1.76 -2.67
N ILE A 12 -2.34 -2.98 -2.53
CA ILE A 12 -2.05 -3.90 -3.63
C ILE A 12 -2.96 -5.11 -3.49
N ARG A 13 -3.55 -5.55 -4.61
CA ARG A 13 -4.31 -6.80 -4.68
C ARG A 13 -3.39 -7.89 -5.21
N THR A 14 -3.39 -9.04 -4.54
CA THR A 14 -2.59 -10.19 -4.95
C THR A 14 -3.40 -11.11 -5.88
N SER A 15 -2.72 -12.07 -6.50
CA SER A 15 -3.37 -13.06 -7.35
C SER A 15 -4.44 -13.86 -6.62
N GLY A 16 -4.30 -14.04 -5.31
CA GLY A 16 -5.29 -14.71 -4.48
C GLY A 16 -6.40 -13.79 -3.96
N ASN A 17 -6.47 -12.57 -4.49
CA ASN A 17 -7.49 -11.58 -4.11
C ASN A 17 -7.34 -11.03 -2.69
N SER A 18 -6.19 -11.21 -2.05
CA SER A 18 -5.94 -10.56 -0.76
C SER A 18 -5.43 -9.13 -1.00
N LEU A 19 -5.54 -8.29 0.01
CA LEU A 19 -5.11 -6.89 -0.07
C LEU A 19 -3.94 -6.64 0.87
N TYR A 20 -2.89 -6.03 0.33
CA TYR A 20 -1.70 -5.66 1.09
C TYR A 20 -1.59 -4.15 1.19
N THR A 21 -1.40 -3.62 2.40
CA THR A 21 -1.30 -2.18 2.65
C THR A 21 0.13 -1.82 3.03
N GLY A 22 0.64 -0.73 2.47
CA GLY A 22 1.97 -0.24 2.83
C GLY A 22 2.08 1.27 2.68
N ILE A 23 3.25 1.80 3.04
CA ILE A 23 3.56 3.22 2.85
C ILE A 23 4.91 3.34 2.16
N THR A 24 5.08 4.40 1.39
CA THR A 24 6.33 4.66 0.67
C THR A 24 6.41 6.12 0.26
N ILE A 25 7.61 6.59 -0.05
CA ILE A 25 7.80 7.89 -0.68
C ILE A 25 7.78 7.80 -2.20
N ASP A 26 7.83 6.60 -2.76
CA ASP A 26 7.88 6.38 -4.21
C ASP A 26 7.05 5.15 -4.56
N VAL A 27 5.79 5.38 -4.92
CA VAL A 27 4.83 4.30 -5.18
C VAL A 27 5.29 3.41 -6.33
N ASP A 28 5.74 3.99 -7.44
CA ASP A 28 6.12 3.21 -8.62
C ASP A 28 7.31 2.30 -8.33
N ARG A 29 8.35 2.85 -7.69
CA ARG A 29 9.52 2.05 -7.33
C ARG A 29 9.14 0.92 -6.38
N ARG A 30 8.38 1.24 -5.34
CA ARG A 30 8.01 0.24 -4.34
C ARG A 30 7.13 -0.86 -4.92
N PHE A 31 6.20 -0.49 -5.80
CA PHE A 31 5.37 -1.47 -6.48
C PHE A 31 6.22 -2.41 -7.35
N SER A 32 7.20 -1.86 -8.08
CA SER A 32 8.13 -2.68 -8.88
C SER A 32 8.91 -3.66 -8.00
N GLU A 33 9.38 -3.22 -6.83
CA GLU A 33 10.06 -4.09 -5.89
C GLU A 33 9.15 -5.22 -5.41
N HIS A 34 7.89 -4.90 -5.11
CA HIS A 34 6.92 -5.91 -4.71
C HIS A 34 6.64 -6.92 -5.82
N CYS A 35 6.53 -6.46 -7.06
CA CYS A 35 6.30 -7.35 -8.19
C CYS A 35 7.47 -8.33 -8.38
N ALA A 36 8.70 -7.84 -8.27
CA ALA A 36 9.88 -8.68 -8.37
C ALA A 36 9.92 -9.72 -7.25
N THR A 37 9.53 -9.34 -6.04
CA THR A 37 9.44 -10.27 -4.92
C THR A 37 8.32 -11.29 -5.13
N ALA A 38 7.17 -10.85 -5.64
CA ALA A 38 6.05 -11.75 -5.92
C ALA A 38 6.42 -12.80 -6.95
N LYS A 39 7.28 -12.45 -7.92
CA LYS A 39 7.81 -13.38 -8.93
C LYS A 39 8.98 -14.20 -8.39
N ALA A 40 9.40 -13.98 -7.14
CA ALA A 40 10.56 -14.62 -6.53
C ALA A 40 11.89 -14.28 -7.22
N ILE A 41 11.99 -13.11 -7.85
CA ILE A 41 13.21 -12.64 -8.51
C ILE A 41 14.10 -11.86 -7.54
N SER A 42 13.49 -11.17 -6.58
CA SER A 42 14.18 -10.27 -5.65
C SER A 42 13.60 -10.42 -4.25
N ASN A 43 14.35 -9.99 -3.25
CA ASN A 43 13.88 -9.97 -1.86
C ASN A 43 13.62 -8.55 -1.36
N LYS A 44 13.62 -7.54 -2.24
CA LYS A 44 13.44 -6.14 -1.83
C LYS A 44 12.01 -5.78 -1.45
N GLY A 45 11.02 -6.50 -1.99
CA GLY A 45 9.64 -6.28 -1.63
C GLY A 45 9.26 -7.01 -0.35
N ALA A 46 8.00 -6.89 0.06
CA ALA A 46 7.51 -7.54 1.27
C ALA A 46 7.47 -9.06 1.12
N LYS A 47 7.95 -9.76 2.14
CA LYS A 47 7.93 -11.23 2.13
C LYS A 47 6.53 -11.80 1.98
N ALA A 48 5.54 -11.10 2.53
CA ALA A 48 4.14 -11.53 2.46
C ALA A 48 3.63 -11.65 1.02
N LEU A 49 4.29 -10.98 0.06
CA LEU A 49 3.88 -10.98 -1.33
C LEU A 49 4.60 -12.04 -2.18
N ARG A 50 5.57 -12.73 -1.60
CA ARG A 50 6.35 -13.73 -2.34
C ARG A 50 5.44 -14.85 -2.86
N GLY A 51 5.57 -15.13 -4.16
CA GLY A 51 4.75 -16.16 -4.81
C GLY A 51 3.34 -15.75 -5.13
N LYS A 52 2.99 -14.47 -4.95
CA LYS A 52 1.61 -14.00 -5.14
C LYS A 52 1.41 -13.16 -6.39
N TYR A 53 2.31 -13.27 -7.35
CA TYR A 53 2.18 -12.58 -8.64
C TYR A 53 1.04 -13.22 -9.46
N PRO A 54 0.28 -12.44 -10.25
CA PRO A 54 0.45 -11.01 -10.49
C PRO A 54 -0.12 -10.15 -9.38
N LEU A 55 0.45 -8.95 -9.23
CA LEU A 55 -0.02 -7.94 -8.29
C LEU A 55 -0.72 -6.82 -9.06
N LYS A 56 -1.67 -6.17 -8.40
CA LYS A 56 -2.33 -5.01 -8.98
C LYS A 56 -2.32 -3.87 -7.96
N LEU A 57 -1.84 -2.70 -8.39
CA LEU A 57 -1.89 -1.50 -7.55
C LEU A 57 -3.30 -0.93 -7.63
N GLU A 58 -4.08 -1.13 -6.57
CA GLU A 58 -5.49 -0.74 -6.57
C GLU A 58 -5.75 0.66 -6.06
N PHE A 59 -4.87 1.17 -5.19
CA PHE A 59 -5.13 2.43 -4.53
C PHE A 59 -3.83 3.05 -4.05
N PHE A 60 -3.69 4.36 -4.15
CA PHE A 60 -2.65 5.10 -3.43
C PHE A 60 -3.13 6.52 -3.19
N CYS A 61 -2.66 7.13 -2.10
CA CYS A 61 -2.96 8.52 -1.82
C CYS A 61 -1.85 9.13 -0.97
N GLU A 62 -1.70 10.44 -1.11
CA GLU A 62 -0.75 11.20 -0.31
C GLU A 62 -1.26 11.30 1.13
N VAL A 63 -0.41 11.08 2.11
CA VAL A 63 -0.82 11.07 3.52
C VAL A 63 0.05 11.95 4.42
N GLY A 64 0.96 12.72 3.87
CA GLY A 64 1.75 13.67 4.62
C GLY A 64 3.16 13.17 4.94
N ASN A 65 3.64 13.43 6.16
CA ASN A 65 4.99 13.01 6.54
C ASN A 65 4.99 11.55 7.00
N ARG A 66 6.16 11.04 7.37
CA ARG A 66 6.30 9.63 7.77
C ARG A 66 5.45 9.28 8.98
N SER A 67 5.37 10.18 9.95
CA SER A 67 4.56 9.95 11.15
C SER A 67 3.09 9.82 10.81
N ASP A 68 2.58 10.71 9.94
CA ASP A 68 1.20 10.65 9.46
C ASP A 68 0.95 9.34 8.72
N ALA A 69 1.89 8.95 7.87
CA ALA A 69 1.77 7.73 7.07
C ALA A 69 1.71 6.49 7.96
N LEU A 70 2.55 6.44 9.00
CA LEU A 70 2.55 5.30 9.93
C LEU A 70 1.22 5.18 10.67
N LYS A 71 0.65 6.31 11.07
CA LYS A 71 -0.63 6.32 11.78
C LYS A 71 -1.76 5.81 10.91
N ILE A 72 -1.82 6.28 9.66
CA ILE A 72 -2.90 5.87 8.76
C ILE A 72 -2.71 4.41 8.29
N GLU A 73 -1.46 3.99 8.08
CA GLU A 73 -1.18 2.60 7.73
C GLU A 73 -1.71 1.65 8.82
N TYR A 74 -1.46 1.99 10.07
CA TYR A 74 -1.93 1.20 11.20
C TYR A 74 -3.45 1.06 11.18
N LYS A 75 -4.14 2.17 10.94
CA LYS A 75 -5.61 2.17 10.91
C LYS A 75 -6.15 1.36 9.74
N VAL A 76 -5.56 1.52 8.56
CA VAL A 76 -6.00 0.79 7.36
C VAL A 76 -5.74 -0.70 7.51
N LYS A 77 -4.61 -1.10 8.08
CA LYS A 77 -4.31 -2.52 8.27
C LYS A 77 -5.31 -3.21 9.20
N LYS A 78 -5.94 -2.47 10.09
CA LYS A 78 -6.96 -3.01 10.99
C LYS A 78 -8.35 -3.13 10.37
N LEU A 79 -8.56 -2.53 9.22
CA LEU A 79 -9.84 -2.60 8.55
C LEU A 79 -10.10 -4.02 8.04
N SER A 80 -11.38 -4.38 7.98
CA SER A 80 -11.79 -5.62 7.32
C SER A 80 -11.50 -5.51 5.82
N LYS A 81 -11.48 -6.63 5.13
CA LYS A 81 -11.31 -6.63 3.68
C LYS A 81 -12.41 -5.82 3.01
N THR A 82 -13.66 -5.97 3.49
CA THR A 82 -14.79 -5.20 2.97
C THR A 82 -14.55 -3.69 3.07
N ALA A 83 -14.04 -3.23 4.21
CA ALA A 83 -13.76 -1.80 4.40
C ALA A 83 -12.63 -1.33 3.50
N LYS A 84 -11.59 -2.15 3.30
CA LYS A 84 -10.50 -1.81 2.36
C LYS A 84 -11.01 -1.73 0.93
N GLU A 85 -11.92 -2.62 0.53
CA GLU A 85 -12.52 -2.57 -0.80
C GLU A 85 -13.31 -1.27 -0.99
N LYS A 86 -13.96 -0.76 0.05
CA LYS A 86 -14.67 0.51 -0.01
C LYS A 86 -13.72 1.68 -0.24
N LEU A 87 -12.53 1.65 0.37
CA LEU A 87 -11.51 2.67 0.11
C LEU A 87 -11.10 2.64 -1.36
N ILE A 88 -10.88 1.45 -1.91
CA ILE A 88 -10.47 1.27 -3.31
C ILE A 88 -11.54 1.83 -4.26
N LEU A 89 -12.82 1.59 -3.95
CA LEU A 89 -13.92 2.05 -4.78
C LEU A 89 -14.24 3.54 -4.61
N GLY A 90 -13.66 4.18 -3.59
CA GLY A 90 -13.96 5.59 -3.31
C GLY A 90 -15.22 5.80 -2.48
N ASP A 91 -15.83 4.73 -1.97
CA ASP A 91 -17.02 4.85 -1.13
C ASP A 91 -16.71 5.34 0.28
N GLN A 92 -15.45 5.27 0.67
CA GLN A 92 -15.00 5.78 1.95
C GLN A 92 -13.69 6.53 1.75
N SER A 93 -13.58 7.73 2.31
CA SER A 93 -12.36 8.53 2.22
C SER A 93 -11.35 8.13 3.28
N ILE A 94 -10.06 8.15 2.92
CA ILE A 94 -8.98 7.91 3.88
C ILE A 94 -9.05 8.94 5.02
N ASN A 95 -9.53 10.15 4.74
CA ASN A 95 -9.66 11.21 5.75
C ASN A 95 -10.67 10.85 6.84
N GLU A 96 -11.63 10.01 6.54
CA GLU A 96 -12.62 9.58 7.52
C GLU A 96 -12.03 8.66 8.59
N LEU A 97 -10.82 8.16 8.36
CA LEU A 97 -10.13 7.28 9.29
C LEU A 97 -9.26 8.03 10.30
N SER A 98 -9.01 9.30 10.04
CA SER A 98 -8.11 10.09 10.90
C SER A 98 -8.83 10.79 12.06
#